data_2e0bbc6ecf409b4a2c8488cc3690cf61
#
_entry.id   2e0bbc6ecf409b4a2c8488cc3690cf61
#
_cell.length_a   1.000
_cell.length_b   1.000
_cell.length_c   1.000
_cell.angle_alpha   90.00
_cell.angle_beta   90.00
_cell.angle_gamma   90.00
#
_symmetry.space_group_name_H-M   'P 1'
#
loop_
_entity.id
_entity.type
_entity.pdbx_description
1 polymer ?
#
loop_
_entity_poly.entity_id
_entity_poly.type
_entity_poly.pdbx_seq_one_letter_code
_entity_poly.pdbx_strand_id
1 'polypeptide(L)'
;MSFLSGISGSYQKKLAAGLSMLPGDWRGKLSSWGLSAPIGSLGNIVFEVSSRKVRTFRDLKRTHKARFATHNLIGNKPMLEYIGPDVAEITFTMQLSASLGINPTAEADRVRNLCESGEAMYFVLCNQTVGQYPWVVESVGESVDTIDNNGRVIMTQIDVTLKEYVPSSPAAGAVQGGV
;
A
#
# COMPACT_ATOMS: atom_id res chain seq x y z
N MET A 1 21.85 18.40 16.75
CA MET A 1 22.72 17.28 16.40
C MET A 1 22.03 16.47 15.29
N SER A 2 22.64 16.38 14.15
CA SER A 2 22.04 15.90 12.89
C SER A 2 22.10 14.37 12.82
N PHE A 3 20.95 13.70 12.80
CA PHE A 3 20.84 12.24 12.67
C PHE A 3 20.86 11.73 11.21
N LEU A 4 21.23 12.56 10.24
CA LEU A 4 21.14 12.23 8.81
C LEU A 4 22.48 11.95 8.12
N SER A 5 23.58 11.81 8.85
CA SER A 5 24.92 11.68 8.24
C SER A 5 25.32 10.24 7.81
N GLY A 6 24.44 9.26 7.93
CA GLY A 6 24.77 7.85 7.63
C GLY A 6 24.05 7.22 6.43
N ILE A 7 23.21 7.95 5.72
CA ILE A 7 22.39 7.38 4.63
C ILE A 7 23.06 7.70 3.28
N SER A 8 23.36 6.63 2.50
CA SER A 8 23.94 6.75 1.15
C SER A 8 23.12 7.68 0.27
N GLY A 9 23.79 8.54 -0.51
CA GLY A 9 23.16 9.57 -1.36
C GLY A 9 22.12 9.07 -2.38
N SER A 10 22.14 7.77 -2.71
CA SER A 10 21.13 7.14 -3.56
C SER A 10 19.77 6.99 -2.86
N TYR A 11 19.77 6.77 -1.54
CA TYR A 11 18.54 6.68 -0.73
C TYR A 11 17.93 8.06 -0.48
N GLN A 12 18.77 9.10 -0.31
CA GLN A 12 18.28 10.48 -0.17
C GLN A 12 17.58 10.96 -1.44
N LYS A 13 18.06 10.58 -2.63
CA LYS A 13 17.38 10.90 -3.90
C LYS A 13 16.04 10.17 -4.06
N LYS A 14 15.93 8.90 -3.63
CA LYS A 14 14.68 8.13 -3.67
C LYS A 14 13.65 8.65 -2.64
N LEU A 15 14.09 9.03 -1.45
CA LEU A 15 13.25 9.67 -0.43
C LEU A 15 12.73 11.03 -0.91
N ALA A 16 13.58 11.84 -1.56
CA ALA A 16 13.19 13.12 -2.11
C ALA A 16 12.20 12.99 -3.27
N ALA A 17 12.35 11.98 -4.13
CA ALA A 17 11.41 11.70 -5.22
C ALA A 17 10.06 11.17 -4.70
N GLY A 18 10.05 10.32 -3.68
CA GLY A 18 8.83 9.87 -3.01
C GLY A 18 8.10 11.01 -2.27
N LEU A 19 8.86 11.93 -1.66
CA LEU A 19 8.29 13.09 -0.97
C LEU A 19 7.76 14.17 -1.93
N SER A 20 8.26 14.25 -3.15
CA SER A 20 7.80 15.24 -4.14
C SER A 20 6.46 14.86 -4.80
N MET A 21 6.06 13.59 -4.71
CA MET A 21 4.76 13.10 -5.19
C MET A 21 3.64 13.21 -4.15
N LEU A 22 3.95 13.57 -2.90
CA LEU A 22 2.93 13.83 -1.89
C LEU A 22 2.31 15.21 -2.13
N PRO A 23 0.98 15.34 -2.01
CA PRO A 23 0.30 16.63 -2.11
C PRO A 23 0.99 17.67 -1.21
N GLY A 24 1.19 18.92 -1.70
CA GLY A 24 2.03 19.94 -1.07
C GLY A 24 1.73 20.30 0.40
N ASP A 25 0.58 19.86 0.92
CA ASP A 25 0.13 20.08 2.29
C ASP A 25 0.76 19.12 3.34
N TRP A 26 1.48 18.11 2.89
CA TRP A 26 2.08 17.08 3.75
C TRP A 26 3.27 17.59 4.59
N ARG A 27 4.07 18.45 3.98
CA ARG A 27 5.26 19.03 4.65
C ARG A 27 4.87 19.93 5.83
N GLY A 28 3.76 20.65 5.71
CA GLY A 28 3.23 21.48 6.80
C GLY A 28 2.66 20.66 7.96
N LYS A 29 2.04 19.51 7.68
CA LYS A 29 1.46 18.63 8.69
C LYS A 29 2.51 17.84 9.49
N LEU A 30 3.63 17.46 8.89
CA LEU A 30 4.74 16.78 9.61
C LEU A 30 5.38 17.65 10.69
N SER A 31 5.41 18.97 10.52
CA SER A 31 5.99 19.89 11.50
C SER A 31 5.05 20.25 12.66
N SER A 32 3.73 20.07 12.48
CA SER A 32 2.73 20.35 13.52
C SER A 32 2.40 19.14 14.40
N TRP A 33 2.87 17.95 14.03
CA TRP A 33 2.63 16.71 14.78
C TRP A 33 3.75 16.45 15.76
N GLY A 34 3.67 17.14 16.90
CA GLY A 34 4.53 16.83 18.04
C GLY A 34 4.44 15.32 18.37
N LEU A 35 5.51 14.58 18.13
CA LEU A 35 5.83 13.25 18.66
C LEU A 35 5.06 12.01 18.14
N SER A 36 4.23 12.09 17.10
CA SER A 36 3.67 10.86 16.46
C SER A 36 4.14 10.77 15.02
N ALA A 37 5.21 10.05 14.78
CA ALA A 37 5.59 9.70 13.41
C ALA A 37 4.50 8.78 12.79
N PRO A 38 4.03 9.05 11.57
CA PRO A 38 3.10 8.14 10.92
C PRO A 38 3.74 6.76 10.74
N ILE A 39 3.01 5.71 11.07
CA ILE A 39 3.47 4.33 10.91
C ILE A 39 3.68 4.01 9.43
N GLY A 40 2.86 4.63 8.57
CA GLY A 40 2.91 4.44 7.14
C GLY A 40 1.83 5.22 6.42
N SER A 41 1.75 5.03 5.10
CA SER A 41 0.70 5.61 4.27
C SER A 41 0.42 4.76 3.04
N LEU A 42 -0.81 4.79 2.58
CA LEU A 42 -1.26 4.26 1.30
C LEU A 42 -1.93 5.41 0.55
N GLY A 43 -1.20 6.01 -0.38
CA GLY A 43 -1.65 7.23 -1.04
C GLY A 43 -2.02 8.34 -0.04
N ASN A 44 -3.29 8.73 -0.02
CA ASN A 44 -3.84 9.75 0.87
C ASN A 44 -4.29 9.22 2.25
N ILE A 45 -4.24 7.91 2.46
CA ILE A 45 -4.57 7.28 3.75
C ILE A 45 -3.29 7.18 4.58
N VAL A 46 -3.26 7.90 5.70
CA VAL A 46 -2.14 7.89 6.64
C VAL A 46 -2.47 6.96 7.79
N PHE A 47 -1.59 6.00 8.05
CA PHE A 47 -1.64 5.12 9.22
C PHE A 47 -0.93 5.81 10.38
N GLU A 48 -1.67 6.11 11.43
CA GLU A 48 -1.18 6.84 12.59
C GLU A 48 -1.72 6.26 13.90
N VAL A 49 -0.89 6.33 14.92
CA VAL A 49 -1.31 6.08 16.30
C VAL A 49 -0.94 7.31 17.11
N SER A 50 -1.94 8.06 17.55
CA SER A 50 -1.80 9.22 18.40
C SER A 50 -2.75 9.14 19.58
N SER A 51 -2.59 10.01 20.58
CA SER A 51 -3.48 10.07 21.74
C SER A 51 -4.93 10.44 21.38
N ARG A 52 -5.16 11.00 20.21
CA ARG A 52 -6.49 11.48 19.75
C ARG A 52 -7.07 10.63 18.61
N LYS A 53 -6.23 9.89 17.90
CA LYS A 53 -6.64 9.15 16.70
C LYS A 53 -5.77 7.92 16.52
N VAL A 54 -6.40 6.79 16.38
CA VAL A 54 -5.73 5.52 16.10
C VAL A 54 -6.27 4.97 14.78
N ARG A 55 -5.45 5.04 13.75
CA ARG A 55 -5.70 4.44 12.45
C ARG A 55 -4.52 3.53 12.14
N THR A 56 -4.68 2.28 12.41
CA THR A 56 -3.65 1.26 12.22
C THR A 56 -4.21 0.04 11.51
N PHE A 57 -3.33 -0.81 11.07
CA PHE A 57 -3.66 -2.08 10.46
C PHE A 57 -3.06 -3.22 11.28
N ARG A 58 -3.60 -4.40 11.09
CA ARG A 58 -3.13 -5.67 11.65
C ARG A 58 -3.07 -6.72 10.56
N ASP A 59 -2.43 -7.84 10.88
CA ASP A 59 -2.38 -9.04 10.02
C ASP A 59 -1.82 -8.76 8.62
N LEU A 60 -0.86 -7.81 8.51
CA LEU A 60 -0.23 -7.51 7.25
C LEU A 60 0.57 -8.71 6.75
N LYS A 61 0.12 -9.24 5.62
CA LYS A 61 0.76 -10.36 4.94
C LYS A 61 1.17 -9.94 3.54
N ARG A 62 2.41 -10.27 3.17
CA ARG A 62 2.92 -10.07 1.83
C ARG A 62 3.16 -11.42 1.16
N THR A 63 2.63 -11.59 -0.04
CA THR A 63 2.73 -12.83 -0.81
C THR A 63 3.45 -12.55 -2.12
N HIS A 64 4.50 -13.31 -2.40
CA HIS A 64 5.20 -13.31 -3.68
C HIS A 64 5.03 -14.68 -4.30
N LYS A 65 4.75 -14.72 -5.60
CA LYS A 65 4.58 -15.94 -6.37
C LYS A 65 5.52 -15.94 -7.57
N ALA A 66 5.89 -17.11 -8.04
CA ALA A 66 6.58 -17.32 -9.30
C ALA A 66 5.63 -18.01 -10.27
N ARG A 67 5.74 -17.69 -11.55
CA ARG A 67 4.96 -18.31 -12.62
C ARG A 67 5.78 -19.43 -13.26
N PHE A 68 5.16 -20.60 -13.41
CA PHE A 68 5.74 -21.76 -14.05
C PHE A 68 4.79 -22.29 -15.13
N ALA A 69 5.33 -22.64 -16.29
CA ALA A 69 4.64 -23.48 -17.25
C ALA A 69 4.83 -24.95 -16.85
N THR A 70 3.78 -25.73 -16.98
CA THR A 70 3.81 -27.18 -16.70
C THR A 70 3.69 -27.93 -18.01
N HIS A 71 4.72 -28.70 -18.35
CA HIS A 71 4.75 -29.55 -19.53
C HIS A 71 4.51 -31.01 -19.11
N ASN A 72 3.35 -31.54 -19.51
CA ASN A 72 3.00 -32.93 -19.19
C ASN A 72 3.77 -33.90 -20.09
N LEU A 73 4.48 -34.83 -19.46
CA LEU A 73 5.24 -35.88 -20.13
C LEU A 73 4.51 -37.23 -20.00
N ILE A 74 4.46 -38.01 -21.08
CA ILE A 74 3.84 -39.33 -21.04
C ILE A 74 4.74 -40.30 -20.26
N GLY A 75 4.18 -40.93 -19.22
CA GLY A 75 4.92 -41.88 -18.36
C GLY A 75 5.92 -41.32 -17.40
N ASN A 76 6.07 -40.01 -17.33
CA ASN A 76 6.99 -39.32 -16.43
C ASN A 76 6.30 -38.17 -15.65
N LYS A 77 6.97 -37.69 -14.58
CA LYS A 77 6.51 -36.49 -13.88
C LYS A 77 6.54 -35.29 -14.82
N PRO A 78 5.58 -34.36 -14.68
CA PRO A 78 5.58 -33.15 -15.50
C PRO A 78 6.83 -32.30 -15.24
N MET A 79 7.34 -31.66 -16.29
CA MET A 79 8.45 -30.71 -16.21
C MET A 79 7.91 -29.31 -15.96
N LEU A 80 8.56 -28.57 -15.06
CA LEU A 80 8.26 -27.17 -14.76
C LEU A 80 9.28 -26.26 -15.44
N GLU A 81 8.78 -25.30 -16.20
CA GLU A 81 9.60 -24.23 -16.80
C GLU A 81 9.28 -22.90 -16.12
N TYR A 82 10.32 -22.21 -15.66
CA TYR A 82 10.17 -20.90 -15.01
C TYR A 82 9.88 -19.82 -16.05
N ILE A 83 8.72 -19.14 -15.94
CA ILE A 83 8.31 -18.07 -16.84
C ILE A 83 8.78 -16.72 -16.31
N GLY A 84 8.76 -16.51 -14.98
CA GLY A 84 9.11 -15.24 -14.38
C GLY A 84 8.42 -15.00 -13.03
N PRO A 85 8.70 -13.86 -12.38
CA PRO A 85 7.98 -13.47 -11.18
C PRO A 85 6.52 -13.13 -11.51
N ASP A 86 5.64 -13.38 -10.55
CA ASP A 86 4.26 -12.89 -10.58
C ASP A 86 4.18 -11.55 -9.85
N VAL A 87 3.07 -10.84 -10.04
CA VAL A 87 2.79 -9.62 -9.28
C VAL A 87 2.61 -9.96 -7.80
N ALA A 88 3.19 -9.12 -6.94
CA ALA A 88 3.08 -9.30 -5.51
C ALA A 88 1.70 -8.86 -5.00
N GLU A 89 1.30 -9.46 -3.88
CA GLU A 89 0.03 -9.19 -3.20
C GLU A 89 0.28 -8.83 -1.73
N ILE A 90 -0.43 -7.84 -1.21
CA ILE A 90 -0.43 -7.49 0.21
C ILE A 90 -1.86 -7.52 0.71
N THR A 91 -2.09 -8.21 1.81
CA THR A 91 -3.36 -8.20 2.53
C THR A 91 -3.15 -7.64 3.93
N PHE A 92 -4.09 -6.86 4.40
CA PHE A 92 -4.13 -6.38 5.78
C PHE A 92 -5.55 -6.01 6.18
N THR A 93 -5.77 -5.99 7.50
CA THR A 93 -7.06 -5.65 8.09
C THR A 93 -6.94 -4.33 8.85
N MET A 94 -7.88 -3.41 8.66
CA MET A 94 -8.03 -2.18 9.42
C MET A 94 -9.22 -2.29 10.35
N GLN A 95 -9.02 -1.97 11.62
CA GLN A 95 -10.12 -1.84 12.58
C GLN A 95 -10.39 -0.35 12.82
N LEU A 96 -11.58 0.09 12.48
CA LEU A 96 -12.03 1.45 12.61
C LEU A 96 -13.05 1.55 13.73
N SER A 97 -12.79 2.42 14.71
CA SER A 97 -13.70 2.60 15.85
C SER A 97 -13.89 4.08 16.16
N ALA A 98 -15.14 4.46 16.39
CA ALA A 98 -15.50 5.81 16.81
C ALA A 98 -14.85 6.19 18.14
N SER A 99 -14.62 5.23 19.05
CA SER A 99 -13.92 5.45 20.31
C SER A 99 -12.45 5.85 20.14
N LEU A 100 -11.87 5.58 18.97
CA LEU A 100 -10.50 5.93 18.61
C LEU A 100 -10.38 7.26 17.84
N GLY A 101 -11.43 8.11 17.91
CA GLY A 101 -11.45 9.43 17.29
C GLY A 101 -11.58 9.41 15.76
N ILE A 102 -12.09 8.32 15.20
CA ILE A 102 -12.30 8.14 13.76
C ILE A 102 -13.80 8.08 13.48
N ASN A 103 -14.22 8.55 12.31
CA ASN A 103 -15.55 8.22 11.78
C ASN A 103 -15.42 6.94 10.94
N PRO A 104 -15.91 5.76 11.42
CA PRO A 104 -15.71 4.50 10.73
C PRO A 104 -16.25 4.50 9.30
N THR A 105 -17.47 5.02 9.11
CA THR A 105 -18.12 5.09 7.80
C THR A 105 -17.33 5.94 6.81
N ALA A 106 -16.92 7.15 7.22
CA ALA A 106 -16.18 8.04 6.32
C ALA A 106 -14.80 7.48 5.93
N GLU A 107 -14.14 6.73 6.82
CA GLU A 107 -12.88 6.07 6.48
C GLU A 107 -13.09 4.85 5.59
N ALA A 108 -14.16 4.08 5.81
CA ALA A 108 -14.54 2.98 4.93
C ALA A 108 -14.81 3.47 3.51
N ASP A 109 -15.56 4.58 3.38
CA ASP A 109 -15.85 5.20 2.09
C ASP A 109 -14.57 5.65 1.37
N ARG A 110 -13.59 6.19 2.10
CA ARG A 110 -12.29 6.58 1.51
C ARG A 110 -11.54 5.39 0.93
N VAL A 111 -11.49 4.28 1.66
CA VAL A 111 -10.83 3.07 1.19
C VAL A 111 -11.56 2.49 -0.03
N ARG A 112 -12.89 2.49 0.01
CA ARG A 112 -13.74 2.05 -1.11
C ARG A 112 -13.51 2.90 -2.36
N ASN A 113 -13.49 4.23 -2.22
CA ASN A 113 -13.22 5.15 -3.33
C ASN A 113 -11.84 4.93 -3.94
N LEU A 114 -10.81 4.56 -3.15
CA LEU A 114 -9.51 4.19 -3.69
C LEU A 114 -9.55 2.90 -4.51
N CYS A 115 -10.36 1.93 -4.09
CA CYS A 115 -10.58 0.72 -4.87
C CYS A 115 -11.31 1.03 -6.19
N GLU A 116 -12.34 1.85 -6.15
CA GLU A 116 -13.13 2.21 -7.33
C GLU A 116 -12.35 3.09 -8.32
N SER A 117 -11.46 3.95 -7.83
CA SER A 117 -10.63 4.80 -8.69
C SER A 117 -9.54 4.02 -9.43
N GLY A 118 -9.13 2.85 -8.93
CA GLY A 118 -8.03 2.08 -9.49
C GLY A 118 -6.68 2.83 -9.48
N GLU A 119 -6.54 3.85 -8.64
CA GLU A 119 -5.33 4.67 -8.59
C GLU A 119 -4.14 3.86 -8.07
N ALA A 120 -3.04 3.90 -8.83
CA ALA A 120 -1.78 3.28 -8.42
C ALA A 120 -1.01 4.22 -7.48
N MET A 121 -0.73 3.76 -6.26
CA MET A 121 -0.12 4.56 -5.22
C MET A 121 1.00 3.81 -4.50
N TYR A 122 1.95 4.54 -3.93
CA TYR A 122 3.01 3.92 -3.14
C TYR A 122 2.50 3.59 -1.74
N PHE A 123 2.81 2.37 -1.29
CA PHE A 123 2.62 1.95 0.07
C PHE A 123 3.91 2.18 0.86
N VAL A 124 3.83 2.98 1.90
CA VAL A 124 4.97 3.34 2.75
C VAL A 124 4.75 2.78 4.15
N LEU A 125 5.74 2.07 4.69
CA LEU A 125 5.74 1.55 6.05
C LEU A 125 7.07 1.90 6.73
N CYS A 126 7.01 2.36 7.98
CA CYS A 126 8.22 2.68 8.75
C CYS A 126 9.20 3.56 7.96
N ASN A 127 8.67 4.54 7.24
CA ASN A 127 9.42 5.47 6.39
C ASN A 127 10.15 4.84 5.19
N GLN A 128 9.73 3.64 4.78
CA GLN A 128 10.26 2.93 3.61
C GLN A 128 9.12 2.55 2.67
N THR A 129 9.36 2.66 1.36
CA THR A 129 8.41 2.16 0.35
C THR A 129 8.39 0.64 0.36
N VAL A 130 7.19 0.08 0.36
CA VAL A 130 6.97 -1.35 0.29
C VAL A 130 6.96 -1.79 -1.17
N GLY A 131 7.99 -2.52 -1.58
CA GLY A 131 8.15 -2.95 -2.98
C GLY A 131 8.82 -1.91 -3.87
N GLN A 132 9.04 -2.30 -5.11
CA GLN A 132 9.68 -1.46 -6.14
C GLN A 132 8.65 -0.67 -6.93
N TYR A 133 7.45 -1.23 -7.10
CA TYR A 133 6.37 -0.67 -7.89
C TYR A 133 5.25 -0.13 -7.00
N PRO A 134 4.40 0.76 -7.53
CA PRO A 134 3.20 1.19 -6.83
C PRO A 134 2.20 0.04 -6.66
N TRP A 135 1.20 0.26 -5.83
CA TRP A 135 0.15 -0.70 -5.49
C TRP A 135 -1.21 -0.13 -5.88
N VAL A 136 -2.09 -1.00 -6.33
CA VAL A 136 -3.52 -0.70 -6.52
C VAL A 136 -4.34 -1.46 -5.49
N VAL A 137 -5.45 -0.91 -5.08
CA VAL A 137 -6.42 -1.63 -4.24
C VAL A 137 -7.22 -2.55 -5.15
N GLU A 138 -7.03 -3.86 -5.01
CA GLU A 138 -7.72 -4.87 -5.80
C GLU A 138 -9.12 -5.16 -5.24
N SER A 139 -9.21 -5.27 -3.92
CA SER A 139 -10.48 -5.52 -3.25
C SER A 139 -10.53 -4.94 -1.84
N VAL A 140 -11.73 -4.62 -1.41
CA VAL A 140 -12.06 -4.12 -0.08
C VAL A 140 -13.26 -4.90 0.45
N GLY A 141 -13.08 -5.60 1.57
CA GLY A 141 -14.14 -6.24 2.32
C GLY A 141 -14.49 -5.38 3.54
N GLU A 142 -15.76 -5.15 3.81
CA GLU A 142 -16.23 -4.41 4.98
C GLU A 142 -17.12 -5.29 5.84
N SER A 143 -16.83 -5.35 7.13
CA SER A 143 -17.64 -6.02 8.14
C SER A 143 -18.00 -5.04 9.25
N VAL A 144 -19.28 -4.80 9.46
CA VAL A 144 -19.78 -3.92 10.51
C VAL A 144 -19.98 -4.74 11.78
N ASP A 145 -19.16 -4.43 12.81
CA ASP A 145 -19.17 -5.19 14.07
C ASP A 145 -20.19 -4.64 15.07
N THR A 146 -20.34 -3.32 15.15
CA THR A 146 -21.19 -2.69 16.16
C THR A 146 -21.90 -1.45 15.62
N ILE A 147 -23.20 -1.39 15.89
CA ILE A 147 -24.06 -0.23 15.55
C ILE A 147 -24.70 0.25 16.86
N ASP A 148 -24.83 1.56 17.05
CA ASP A 148 -25.55 2.15 18.19
C ASP A 148 -27.08 2.10 18.00
N ASN A 149 -27.79 2.46 19.07
CA ASN A 149 -29.25 2.51 19.07
C ASN A 149 -29.84 3.55 18.10
N ASN A 150 -29.01 4.44 17.55
CA ASN A 150 -29.42 5.47 16.58
C ASN A 150 -29.05 5.10 15.14
N GLY A 151 -28.58 3.86 14.91
CA GLY A 151 -28.18 3.39 13.59
C GLY A 151 -26.79 3.85 13.14
N ARG A 152 -25.94 4.37 14.04
CA ARG A 152 -24.58 4.81 13.70
C ARG A 152 -23.61 3.64 13.87
N VAL A 153 -22.73 3.48 12.91
CA VAL A 153 -21.64 2.50 12.99
C VAL A 153 -20.61 2.96 14.01
N ILE A 154 -20.42 2.16 15.06
CA ILE A 154 -19.43 2.40 16.12
C ILE A 154 -18.11 1.72 15.81
N MET A 155 -18.15 0.51 15.26
CA MET A 155 -16.98 -0.28 14.94
C MET A 155 -17.19 -1.03 13.64
N THR A 156 -16.18 -0.95 12.76
CA THR A 156 -16.13 -1.71 11.51
C THR A 156 -14.73 -2.23 11.27
N GLN A 157 -14.64 -3.38 10.65
CA GLN A 157 -13.41 -3.97 10.17
C GLN A 157 -13.37 -3.89 8.65
N ILE A 158 -12.21 -3.55 8.10
CA ILE A 158 -12.00 -3.47 6.66
C ILE A 158 -10.82 -4.35 6.30
N ASP A 159 -11.04 -5.32 5.43
CA ASP A 159 -10.02 -6.17 4.85
C ASP A 159 -9.62 -5.61 3.49
N VAL A 160 -8.35 -5.29 3.31
CA VAL A 160 -7.82 -4.67 2.10
C VAL A 160 -6.85 -5.61 1.44
N THR A 161 -7.04 -5.82 0.15
CA THR A 161 -6.10 -6.53 -0.72
C THR A 161 -5.48 -5.55 -1.71
N LEU A 162 -4.16 -5.47 -1.70
CA LEU A 162 -3.38 -4.69 -2.64
C LEU A 162 -2.67 -5.61 -3.62
N LYS A 163 -2.58 -5.16 -4.86
CA LYS A 163 -1.81 -5.82 -5.91
C LYS A 163 -0.75 -4.90 -6.47
N GLU A 164 0.42 -5.43 -6.72
CA GLU A 164 1.52 -4.67 -7.31
C GLU A 164 1.16 -4.25 -8.74
N TYR A 165 1.27 -2.97 -9.02
CA TYR A 165 1.01 -2.39 -10.33
C TYR A 165 2.33 -2.15 -11.06
N VAL A 166 2.66 -3.03 -11.97
CA VAL A 166 3.81 -2.88 -12.85
C VAL A 166 3.37 -2.06 -14.07
N PRO A 167 3.79 -0.79 -14.20
CA PRO A 167 3.44 -0.01 -15.38
C PRO A 167 4.02 -0.70 -16.62
N SER A 168 3.24 -0.79 -17.68
CA SER A 168 3.75 -1.22 -18.97
C SER A 168 4.88 -0.27 -19.35
N SER A 169 6.12 -0.74 -19.30
CA SER A 169 7.24 0.01 -19.88
C SER A 169 6.86 0.26 -21.34
N PRO A 170 6.93 1.51 -21.86
CA PRO A 170 6.90 1.67 -23.29
C PRO A 170 8.02 0.77 -23.82
N ALA A 171 7.67 -0.17 -24.67
CA ALA A 171 8.60 -1.13 -25.24
C ALA A 171 9.87 -0.38 -25.60
N ALA A 172 10.99 -0.76 -24.99
CA ALA A 172 12.32 -0.36 -25.42
C ALA A 172 12.53 -1.05 -26.81
N GLY A 173 11.85 -0.49 -27.79
CA GLY A 173 11.79 -1.04 -29.11
C GLY A 173 12.04 0.06 -30.11
N ALA A 174 12.82 -0.10 -30.95
CA ALA A 174 13.35 0.54 -32.11
C ALA A 174 14.81 0.97 -31.89
N VAL A 175 15.66 -0.05 -31.80
CA VAL A 175 16.97 0.07 -32.43
C VAL A 175 16.70 0.49 -33.88
N GLN A 176 16.80 1.78 -34.16
CA GLN A 176 16.93 2.26 -35.53
C GLN A 176 18.27 1.73 -36.03
N GLY A 177 18.21 0.63 -36.77
CA GLY A 177 19.30 0.24 -37.64
C GLY A 177 19.47 1.34 -38.69
N GLY A 178 20.40 2.23 -38.46
CA GLY A 178 20.93 3.11 -39.45
C GLY A 178 21.93 2.33 -40.32
N VAL A 179 21.67 2.30 -41.61
CA VAL A 179 22.56 1.86 -42.69
C VAL A 179 23.75 2.81 -42.75
#